data_bb46996394305be08ca58215e77ea965
#
_entry.id   bb46996394305be08ca58215e77ea965
#
_cell.length_a   1.000
_cell.length_b   1.000
_cell.length_c   1.000
_cell.angle_alpha   90.00
_cell.angle_beta   90.00
_cell.angle_gamma   90.00
#
_symmetry.space_group_name_H-M   'P 1'
#
loop_
_entity.id
_entity.type
_entity.pdbx_description
1 polymer ?
#
loop_
_entity_poly.entity_id
_entity_poly.type
_entity_poly.pdbx_seq_one_letter_code
_entity_poly.pdbx_strand_id
1 'polypeptide(L)'
;MTVTFAFIKGSHYTKPIIEFWQCKFREMIMTLPVLDLGDEPRLRGLKHGESLRSDIGHNIDIYLNRFQKLGFEPKLILTESEKWSPKLKAFDPEFYEEMEGVSEGSGFSLQEITMLNVRYELIISMFKKAEMSETMVGAHDGCTSFALLPERTKSGDVLLGQTWDWIPGVRTMISRVKRNGKTSFICHGEIGTIGGMQGINDSGIGVVINAMMSSEDGINLYQKPFRMRVRDILNSKHMHSAILAVSGTKRTVSMNFIIGHVDGEALDIEAAPHKEGYVYPTDGVLTHSNHFCGIDVESEVVRIWPNTVYRNVRLDRLFRHNQQIDENAIKSALSDHFGYPHSICAHLDADEPETMQLETRNAIIISLKQAKLSVTNGQPCCNKFQEVSFAA
;
A
#
# COMPACT_ATOMS: atom_id res chain seq x y z
N MET A 1 2.33 18.44 43.37
CA MET A 1 2.24 19.64 42.50
C MET A 1 1.09 19.39 41.52
N THR A 2 -0.06 20.01 41.79
CA THR A 2 -1.27 19.86 40.98
C THR A 2 -1.20 20.91 39.87
N VAL A 3 -1.06 20.47 38.60
CA VAL A 3 -1.07 21.36 37.44
C VAL A 3 -2.51 21.50 36.97
N THR A 4 -3.09 22.68 37.17
CA THR A 4 -4.43 23.02 36.70
C THR A 4 -4.32 23.50 35.26
N PHE A 5 -4.89 22.76 34.31
CA PHE A 5 -4.99 23.17 32.91
C PHE A 5 -6.22 24.08 32.72
N ALA A 6 -5.99 25.32 32.32
CA ALA A 6 -7.03 26.22 31.88
C ALA A 6 -7.37 25.92 30.42
N PHE A 7 -8.61 25.51 30.17
CA PHE A 7 -9.14 25.32 28.82
C PHE A 7 -9.44 26.69 28.19
N ILE A 8 -8.69 27.04 27.14
CA ILE A 8 -9.06 28.13 26.23
C ILE A 8 -9.98 27.53 25.16
N LYS A 9 -11.27 27.83 25.24
CA LYS A 9 -12.25 27.54 24.19
C LYS A 9 -12.02 28.50 23.02
N GLY A 10 -11.76 27.94 21.82
CA GLY A 10 -11.91 28.64 20.55
C GLY A 10 -10.64 29.02 19.80
N SER A 11 -9.97 28.04 19.20
CA SER A 11 -9.31 28.23 17.91
C SER A 11 -9.06 26.85 17.26
N HIS A 12 -9.28 26.76 15.95
CA HIS A 12 -9.01 25.55 15.14
C HIS A 12 -7.52 25.14 15.12
N TYR A 13 -6.63 25.95 15.72
CA TYR A 13 -5.18 25.72 15.78
C TYR A 13 -4.70 24.94 17.03
N THR A 14 -5.57 24.65 18.00
CA THR A 14 -5.17 23.95 19.22
C THR A 14 -5.25 22.44 19.14
N LYS A 15 -6.04 21.86 18.20
CA LYS A 15 -6.13 20.41 17.98
C LYS A 15 -4.78 19.77 17.62
N PRO A 16 -3.95 20.31 16.68
CA PRO A 16 -2.66 19.73 16.32
C PRO A 16 -1.66 19.65 17.49
N ILE A 17 -1.76 20.57 18.45
CA ILE A 17 -0.86 20.62 19.62
C ILE A 17 -1.20 19.48 20.60
N ILE A 18 -2.48 19.18 20.80
CA ILE A 18 -2.93 18.13 21.74
C ILE A 18 -2.56 16.74 21.18
N GLU A 19 -2.75 16.50 19.89
CA GLU A 19 -2.38 15.24 19.25
C GLU A 19 -0.87 15.05 19.14
N PHE A 20 -0.09 16.11 18.92
CA PHE A 20 1.36 16.08 19.00
C PHE A 20 1.86 15.63 20.39
N TRP A 21 1.15 16.00 21.46
CA TRP A 21 1.43 15.52 22.83
C TRP A 21 0.95 14.07 23.05
N GLN A 22 -0.14 13.66 22.43
CA GLN A 22 -0.61 12.27 22.48
C GLN A 22 0.34 11.31 21.74
N CYS A 23 0.96 11.73 20.63
CA CYS A 23 2.03 11.01 19.96
C CYS A 23 3.23 10.74 20.89
N LYS A 24 3.66 11.74 21.68
CA LYS A 24 4.79 11.60 22.61
C LYS A 24 4.55 10.59 23.76
N PHE A 25 3.29 10.32 24.11
CA PHE A 25 2.94 9.33 25.15
C PHE A 25 2.77 7.91 24.60
N ARG A 26 2.76 7.70 23.28
CA ARG A 26 2.69 6.38 22.62
C ARG A 26 4.07 5.76 22.33
N GLU A 27 5.10 6.10 23.07
CA GLU A 27 6.45 5.50 22.96
C GLU A 27 6.53 4.02 23.44
N MET A 28 5.61 3.17 23.03
CA MET A 28 5.96 1.76 22.84
C MET A 28 6.35 1.62 21.35
N ILE A 29 7.66 1.60 21.10
CA ILE A 29 8.23 1.34 19.77
C ILE A 29 7.83 -0.09 19.40
N MET A 30 6.66 -0.26 18.81
CA MET A 30 6.25 -1.53 18.22
C MET A 30 6.85 -1.57 16.82
N THR A 31 7.91 -2.35 16.66
CA THR A 31 8.46 -2.68 15.33
C THR A 31 7.49 -3.57 14.57
N LEU A 32 7.50 -3.44 13.25
CA LEU A 32 6.77 -4.37 12.38
C LEU A 32 7.41 -5.77 12.48
N PRO A 33 6.61 -6.84 12.45
CA PRO A 33 7.15 -8.19 12.29
C PRO A 33 7.96 -8.29 10.99
N VAL A 34 9.13 -8.93 11.06
CA VAL A 34 9.95 -9.26 9.90
C VAL A 34 10.00 -10.77 9.78
N LEU A 35 9.51 -11.32 8.67
CA LEU A 35 9.55 -12.75 8.40
C LEU A 35 10.61 -13.08 7.36
N ASP A 36 11.57 -13.90 7.74
CA ASP A 36 12.52 -14.54 6.83
C ASP A 36 11.87 -15.79 6.24
N LEU A 37 11.60 -15.75 4.95
CA LEU A 37 10.89 -16.79 4.21
C LEU A 37 11.83 -17.45 3.19
N GLY A 38 11.73 -18.78 3.08
CA GLY A 38 12.57 -19.59 2.19
C GLY A 38 12.01 -19.73 0.78
N ASP A 39 12.53 -20.74 0.07
CA ASP A 39 12.25 -20.94 -1.37
C ASP A 39 10.88 -21.63 -1.61
N GLU A 40 10.51 -22.60 -0.77
CA GLU A 40 9.30 -23.39 -0.97
C GLU A 40 8.01 -22.61 -0.64
N PRO A 41 7.07 -22.44 -1.60
CA PRO A 41 5.89 -21.61 -1.43
C PRO A 41 5.03 -22.02 -0.24
N ARG A 42 4.72 -23.32 -0.12
CA ARG A 42 3.87 -23.81 0.97
C ARG A 42 4.51 -23.61 2.35
N LEU A 43 5.83 -23.83 2.47
CA LEU A 43 6.56 -23.62 3.71
C LEU A 43 6.64 -22.13 4.10
N ARG A 44 6.74 -21.22 3.11
CA ARG A 44 6.64 -19.77 3.36
C ARG A 44 5.29 -19.43 3.97
N GLY A 45 4.22 -19.91 3.34
CA GLY A 45 2.86 -19.69 3.83
C GLY A 45 2.64 -20.29 5.22
N LEU A 46 3.09 -21.53 5.46
CA LEU A 46 2.98 -22.19 6.75
C LEU A 46 3.65 -21.36 7.86
N LYS A 47 4.90 -20.95 7.62
CA LYS A 47 5.64 -20.09 8.56
C LYS A 47 4.94 -18.76 8.82
N HIS A 48 4.40 -18.11 7.78
CA HIS A 48 3.63 -16.88 7.92
C HIS A 48 2.39 -17.11 8.80
N GLY A 49 1.62 -18.14 8.48
CA GLY A 49 0.40 -18.52 9.21
C GLY A 49 0.65 -18.79 10.69
N GLU A 50 1.63 -19.65 11.00
CA GLU A 50 2.01 -20.02 12.37
C GLU A 50 2.52 -18.81 13.17
N SER A 51 3.43 -18.02 12.56
CA SER A 51 4.09 -16.91 13.26
C SER A 51 3.15 -15.75 13.59
N LEU A 52 2.13 -15.50 12.75
CA LEU A 52 1.27 -14.30 12.84
C LEU A 52 -0.22 -14.64 12.92
N ARG A 53 -0.57 -15.83 13.41
CA ARG A 53 -1.96 -16.32 13.52
C ARG A 53 -2.90 -15.29 14.12
N SER A 54 -2.54 -14.70 15.26
CA SER A 54 -3.37 -13.71 15.96
C SER A 54 -3.58 -12.44 15.13
N ASP A 55 -2.55 -12.00 14.40
CA ASP A 55 -2.61 -10.80 13.57
C ASP A 55 -3.41 -11.04 12.28
N ILE A 56 -3.34 -12.27 11.73
CA ILE A 56 -4.17 -12.71 10.60
C ILE A 56 -5.64 -12.67 11.00
N GLY A 57 -6.01 -13.28 12.15
CA GLY A 57 -7.37 -13.25 12.65
C GLY A 57 -7.88 -11.83 12.87
N HIS A 58 -7.05 -10.97 13.46
CA HIS A 58 -7.38 -9.57 13.65
C HIS A 58 -7.67 -8.84 12.32
N ASN A 59 -6.87 -9.05 11.27
CA ASN A 59 -7.11 -8.45 9.96
C ASN A 59 -8.38 -9.03 9.30
N ILE A 60 -8.64 -10.33 9.43
CA ILE A 60 -9.89 -10.95 8.96
C ILE A 60 -11.09 -10.27 9.60
N ASP A 61 -11.09 -10.11 10.92
CA ASP A 61 -12.18 -9.47 11.68
C ASP A 61 -12.42 -8.02 11.23
N ILE A 62 -11.33 -7.23 11.05
CA ILE A 62 -11.45 -5.85 10.55
C ILE A 62 -12.14 -5.82 9.19
N TYR A 63 -11.72 -6.67 8.25
CA TYR A 63 -12.28 -6.66 6.90
C TYR A 63 -13.72 -7.17 6.86
N LEU A 64 -14.05 -8.25 7.55
CA LEU A 64 -15.43 -8.74 7.62
C LEU A 64 -16.36 -7.73 8.27
N ASN A 65 -15.94 -7.09 9.37
CA ASN A 65 -16.69 -6.00 9.99
C ASN A 65 -16.87 -4.80 9.04
N ARG A 66 -15.83 -4.43 8.29
CA ARG A 66 -15.90 -3.36 7.29
C ARG A 66 -16.91 -3.68 6.21
N PHE A 67 -16.87 -4.88 5.63
CA PHE A 67 -17.82 -5.33 4.61
C PHE A 67 -19.26 -5.34 5.14
N GLN A 68 -19.46 -5.79 6.37
CA GLN A 68 -20.78 -5.76 7.00
C GLN A 68 -21.32 -4.33 7.17
N LYS A 69 -20.49 -3.37 7.60
CA LYS A 69 -20.85 -1.95 7.68
C LYS A 69 -21.16 -1.33 6.32
N LEU A 70 -20.58 -1.86 5.25
CA LEU A 70 -20.87 -1.48 3.86
C LEU A 70 -22.10 -2.21 3.28
N GLY A 71 -22.81 -3.00 4.08
CA GLY A 71 -24.06 -3.67 3.69
C GLY A 71 -23.88 -5.09 3.11
N PHE A 72 -22.69 -5.68 3.21
CA PHE A 72 -22.43 -7.03 2.72
C PHE A 72 -22.29 -8.04 3.85
N GLU A 73 -23.14 -9.06 3.88
CA GLU A 73 -23.06 -10.13 4.86
C GLU A 73 -21.72 -10.91 4.75
N PRO A 74 -21.02 -11.20 5.87
CA PRO A 74 -19.75 -11.92 5.88
C PRO A 74 -19.77 -13.24 5.09
N LYS A 75 -20.84 -14.01 5.20
CA LYS A 75 -21.00 -15.26 4.46
C LYS A 75 -21.01 -15.04 2.95
N LEU A 76 -21.64 -13.97 2.47
CA LEU A 76 -21.65 -13.62 1.05
C LEU A 76 -20.24 -13.27 0.56
N ILE A 77 -19.50 -12.49 1.34
CA ILE A 77 -18.11 -12.10 1.05
C ILE A 77 -17.23 -13.36 0.90
N LEU A 78 -17.30 -14.29 1.84
CA LEU A 78 -16.52 -15.52 1.79
C LEU A 78 -16.90 -16.41 0.59
N THR A 79 -18.19 -16.50 0.27
CA THR A 79 -18.67 -17.22 -0.91
C THR A 79 -18.18 -16.59 -2.23
N GLU A 80 -18.16 -15.26 -2.30
CA GLU A 80 -17.63 -14.54 -3.48
C GLU A 80 -16.10 -14.65 -3.57
N SER A 81 -15.39 -14.65 -2.44
CA SER A 81 -13.93 -14.83 -2.43
C SER A 81 -13.53 -16.22 -2.96
N GLU A 82 -14.28 -17.26 -2.66
CA GLU A 82 -14.00 -18.62 -3.14
C GLU A 82 -13.97 -18.72 -4.68
N LYS A 83 -14.75 -17.89 -5.37
CA LYS A 83 -14.76 -17.86 -6.86
C LYS A 83 -13.44 -17.38 -7.46
N TRP A 84 -12.61 -16.70 -6.67
CA TRP A 84 -11.27 -16.28 -7.07
C TRP A 84 -10.25 -17.41 -7.04
N SER A 85 -10.40 -18.40 -6.15
CA SER A 85 -9.43 -19.47 -5.92
C SER A 85 -8.96 -20.17 -7.19
N PRO A 86 -9.85 -20.65 -8.10
CA PRO A 86 -9.40 -21.31 -9.34
C PRO A 86 -8.67 -20.35 -10.28
N LYS A 87 -8.99 -19.05 -10.25
CA LYS A 87 -8.33 -18.04 -11.07
C LYS A 87 -6.93 -17.71 -10.55
N LEU A 88 -6.80 -17.53 -9.23
CA LEU A 88 -5.50 -17.30 -8.58
C LEU A 88 -4.54 -18.46 -8.85
N LYS A 89 -5.01 -19.70 -8.70
CA LYS A 89 -4.24 -20.90 -9.01
C LYS A 89 -3.81 -20.98 -10.48
N ALA A 90 -4.68 -20.55 -11.41
CA ALA A 90 -4.35 -20.52 -12.83
C ALA A 90 -3.36 -19.42 -13.20
N PHE A 91 -3.39 -18.25 -12.53
CA PHE A 91 -2.48 -17.13 -12.77
C PHE A 91 -1.08 -17.40 -12.22
N ASP A 92 -0.98 -17.92 -11.00
CA ASP A 92 0.27 -18.25 -10.34
C ASP A 92 0.08 -19.37 -9.31
N PRO A 93 0.45 -20.61 -9.67
CA PRO A 93 0.35 -21.76 -8.76
C PRO A 93 1.17 -21.61 -7.48
N GLU A 94 2.37 -20.99 -7.54
CA GLU A 94 3.22 -20.76 -6.35
C GLU A 94 2.58 -19.78 -5.38
N PHE A 95 1.96 -18.71 -5.89
CA PHE A 95 1.22 -17.76 -5.07
C PHE A 95 0.06 -18.44 -4.34
N TYR A 96 -0.68 -19.28 -5.07
CA TYR A 96 -1.82 -20.01 -4.50
C TYR A 96 -1.38 -21.05 -3.46
N GLU A 97 -0.30 -21.78 -3.71
CA GLU A 97 0.29 -22.73 -2.78
C GLU A 97 0.78 -22.04 -1.48
N GLU A 98 1.34 -20.84 -1.60
CA GLU A 98 1.72 -20.01 -0.45
C GLU A 98 0.47 -19.60 0.37
N MET A 99 -0.65 -19.25 -0.29
CA MET A 99 -1.94 -18.99 0.39
C MET A 99 -2.47 -20.24 1.13
N GLU A 100 -2.40 -21.43 0.52
CA GLU A 100 -2.76 -22.69 1.17
C GLU A 100 -1.91 -22.92 2.42
N GLY A 101 -0.61 -22.60 2.35
CA GLY A 101 0.29 -22.65 3.50
C GLY A 101 -0.12 -21.68 4.62
N VAL A 102 -0.49 -20.44 4.30
CA VAL A 102 -0.99 -19.48 5.30
C VAL A 102 -2.26 -20.00 5.97
N SER A 103 -3.21 -20.55 5.21
CA SER A 103 -4.43 -21.17 5.74
C SER A 103 -4.11 -22.31 6.71
N GLU A 104 -3.23 -23.21 6.32
CA GLU A 104 -2.81 -24.35 7.16
C GLU A 104 -2.12 -23.89 8.46
N GLY A 105 -1.13 -22.99 8.36
CA GLY A 105 -0.36 -22.52 9.51
C GLY A 105 -1.18 -21.65 10.47
N SER A 106 -2.09 -20.85 9.96
CA SER A 106 -2.94 -20.00 10.79
C SER A 106 -4.18 -20.73 11.33
N GLY A 107 -4.65 -21.79 10.64
CA GLY A 107 -5.91 -22.49 10.93
C GLY A 107 -7.16 -21.72 10.52
N PHE A 108 -7.01 -20.60 9.77
CA PHE A 108 -8.13 -19.92 9.12
C PHE A 108 -8.45 -20.58 7.77
N SER A 109 -9.70 -20.49 7.33
CA SER A 109 -10.12 -21.10 6.07
C SER A 109 -9.41 -20.44 4.87
N LEU A 110 -9.23 -21.23 3.80
CA LEU A 110 -8.69 -20.71 2.55
C LEU A 110 -9.56 -19.60 1.94
N GLN A 111 -10.86 -19.60 2.21
CA GLN A 111 -11.80 -18.54 1.80
C GLN A 111 -11.46 -17.20 2.49
N GLU A 112 -11.17 -17.23 3.80
CA GLU A 112 -10.75 -16.03 4.57
C GLU A 112 -9.40 -15.51 4.08
N ILE A 113 -8.43 -16.40 3.84
CA ILE A 113 -7.13 -16.02 3.28
C ILE A 113 -7.28 -15.48 1.85
N THR A 114 -8.14 -16.09 1.04
CA THR A 114 -8.45 -15.58 -0.31
C THR A 114 -9.09 -14.19 -0.24
N MET A 115 -10.06 -13.99 0.66
CA MET A 115 -10.69 -12.70 0.89
C MET A 115 -9.64 -11.61 1.18
N LEU A 116 -8.68 -11.84 2.09
CA LEU A 116 -7.61 -10.88 2.36
C LEU A 116 -6.79 -10.55 1.12
N ASN A 117 -6.49 -11.55 0.28
CA ASN A 117 -5.62 -11.41 -0.89
C ASN A 117 -6.27 -10.72 -2.09
N VAL A 118 -7.61 -10.77 -2.21
CA VAL A 118 -8.36 -10.14 -3.30
C VAL A 118 -9.36 -9.09 -2.80
N ARG A 119 -9.21 -8.61 -1.55
CA ARG A 119 -10.18 -7.74 -0.87
C ARG A 119 -10.58 -6.50 -1.68
N TYR A 120 -9.63 -5.92 -2.40
CA TYR A 120 -9.86 -4.70 -3.18
C TYR A 120 -10.68 -5.00 -4.44
N GLU A 121 -10.27 -5.99 -5.23
CA GLU A 121 -11.02 -6.46 -6.38
C GLU A 121 -12.40 -7.01 -6.00
N LEU A 122 -12.47 -7.67 -4.84
CA LEU A 122 -13.71 -8.26 -4.33
C LEU A 122 -14.73 -7.18 -4.00
N ILE A 123 -14.37 -6.18 -3.19
CA ILE A 123 -15.31 -5.13 -2.78
C ILE A 123 -15.80 -4.29 -3.97
N ILE A 124 -14.90 -3.92 -4.88
CA ILE A 124 -15.25 -3.19 -6.10
C ILE A 124 -16.23 -4.01 -6.98
N SER A 125 -15.94 -5.30 -7.15
CA SER A 125 -16.82 -6.21 -7.89
C SER A 125 -18.20 -6.37 -7.23
N MET A 126 -18.26 -6.37 -5.90
CA MET A 126 -19.51 -6.47 -5.15
C MET A 126 -20.36 -5.20 -5.31
N PHE A 127 -19.76 -4.01 -5.19
CA PHE A 127 -20.46 -2.74 -5.42
C PHE A 127 -20.99 -2.63 -6.85
N LYS A 128 -20.20 -3.04 -7.84
CA LYS A 128 -20.63 -3.02 -9.25
C LYS A 128 -21.82 -3.96 -9.49
N LYS A 129 -21.80 -5.18 -8.92
CA LYS A 129 -22.90 -6.13 -9.00
C LYS A 129 -24.18 -5.65 -8.32
N ALA A 130 -24.04 -4.88 -7.22
CA ALA A 130 -25.17 -4.35 -6.47
C ALA A 130 -25.70 -3.03 -7.05
N GLU A 131 -25.13 -2.53 -8.15
CA GLU A 131 -25.45 -1.20 -8.73
C GLU A 131 -25.32 -0.03 -7.73
N MET A 132 -24.46 -0.23 -6.73
CA MET A 132 -24.23 0.72 -5.62
C MET A 132 -23.07 1.67 -5.91
N SER A 133 -22.97 2.19 -7.11
CA SER A 133 -21.84 3.06 -7.53
C SER A 133 -21.69 4.33 -6.66
N GLU A 134 -22.78 4.83 -6.10
CA GLU A 134 -22.74 6.00 -5.20
C GLU A 134 -22.21 5.66 -3.79
N THR A 135 -22.18 4.39 -3.43
CA THR A 135 -21.78 3.89 -2.09
C THR A 135 -20.32 3.37 -2.05
N MET A 136 -19.59 3.41 -3.19
CA MET A 136 -18.18 2.98 -3.27
C MET A 136 -17.22 3.77 -2.38
N VAL A 137 -17.74 4.76 -1.69
CA VAL A 137 -17.05 5.71 -0.82
C VAL A 137 -16.21 5.02 0.29
N GLY A 138 -16.63 3.87 0.79
CA GLY A 138 -15.89 3.15 1.84
C GLY A 138 -14.89 2.09 1.36
N ALA A 139 -14.72 1.90 0.06
CA ALA A 139 -13.83 0.88 -0.51
C ALA A 139 -12.45 1.42 -0.89
N HIS A 140 -12.20 2.71 -0.69
CA HIS A 140 -11.05 3.40 -1.24
C HIS A 140 -9.90 3.53 -0.24
N ASP A 141 -8.69 3.55 -0.77
CA ASP A 141 -7.36 3.62 -0.15
C ASP A 141 -6.75 5.00 -0.42
N GLY A 142 -6.01 5.57 0.51
CA GLY A 142 -5.24 6.80 0.36
C GLY A 142 -3.74 6.50 0.25
N CYS A 143 -3.05 7.12 -0.67
CA CYS A 143 -1.60 6.99 -0.80
C CYS A 143 -1.02 8.25 -1.42
N THR A 144 0.23 8.56 -1.03
CA THR A 144 1.03 9.55 -1.75
C THR A 144 2.40 8.93 -1.99
N SER A 145 2.79 8.77 -3.24
CA SER A 145 4.01 8.06 -3.64
C SER A 145 4.97 8.93 -4.44
N PHE A 146 6.22 8.49 -4.53
CA PHE A 146 7.25 9.19 -5.29
C PHE A 146 8.33 8.26 -5.82
N ALA A 147 9.03 8.76 -6.86
CA ALA A 147 10.35 8.33 -7.26
C ALA A 147 11.28 9.54 -7.37
N LEU A 148 12.51 9.39 -6.86
CA LEU A 148 13.59 10.37 -6.99
C LEU A 148 14.76 9.71 -7.71
N LEU A 149 15.19 10.32 -8.81
CA LEU A 149 16.32 9.82 -9.59
C LEU A 149 17.68 10.26 -8.99
N PRO A 150 18.79 9.63 -9.38
CA PRO A 150 20.11 9.87 -8.76
C PRO A 150 20.55 11.32 -8.73
N GLU A 151 20.24 12.12 -9.77
CA GLU A 151 20.57 13.54 -9.84
C GLU A 151 19.85 14.41 -8.80
N ARG A 152 18.77 13.91 -8.20
CA ARG A 152 18.00 14.61 -7.16
C ARG A 152 18.35 14.16 -5.75
N THR A 153 18.97 13.02 -5.59
CA THR A 153 19.26 12.43 -4.29
C THR A 153 20.70 12.67 -3.87
N LYS A 154 20.93 13.06 -2.61
CA LYS A 154 22.27 13.26 -2.06
C LYS A 154 23.11 11.99 -2.04
N SER A 155 22.46 10.83 -2.03
CA SER A 155 23.11 9.51 -2.09
C SER A 155 23.50 9.07 -3.51
N GLY A 156 23.01 9.74 -4.55
CA GLY A 156 23.14 9.27 -5.95
C GLY A 156 22.45 7.94 -6.18
N ASP A 157 21.30 7.73 -5.52
CA ASP A 157 20.50 6.51 -5.56
C ASP A 157 19.13 6.81 -6.18
N VAL A 158 18.48 5.81 -6.77
CA VAL A 158 17.04 5.87 -7.01
C VAL A 158 16.32 5.56 -5.70
N LEU A 159 15.51 6.51 -5.24
CA LEU A 159 14.69 6.34 -4.05
C LEU A 159 13.21 6.31 -4.43
N LEU A 160 12.52 5.27 -4.01
CA LEU A 160 11.06 5.19 -4.10
C LEU A 160 10.47 5.34 -2.70
N GLY A 161 9.22 5.76 -2.59
CA GLY A 161 8.52 5.71 -1.31
C GLY A 161 7.07 6.13 -1.41
N GLN A 162 6.37 5.95 -0.29
CA GLN A 162 4.98 6.38 -0.17
C GLN A 162 4.53 6.50 1.28
N THR A 163 3.45 7.26 1.54
CA THR A 163 2.54 7.04 2.66
C THR A 163 1.41 6.15 2.21
N TRP A 164 1.05 5.18 3.02
CA TRP A 164 -0.12 4.31 2.80
C TRP A 164 -1.16 4.60 3.87
N ASP A 165 -2.28 5.18 3.44
CA ASP A 165 -3.39 5.55 4.30
C ASP A 165 -4.48 4.50 4.16
N TRP A 166 -4.87 3.89 5.27
CA TRP A 166 -5.81 2.78 5.26
C TRP A 166 -6.65 2.71 6.52
N ILE A 167 -7.53 1.71 6.57
CA ILE A 167 -8.43 1.42 7.68
C ILE A 167 -7.66 1.33 8.99
N PRO A 168 -8.07 2.05 10.04
CA PRO A 168 -7.43 1.99 11.34
C PRO A 168 -7.34 0.56 11.88
N GLY A 169 -6.20 0.24 12.48
CA GLY A 169 -5.98 -1.06 13.11
C GLY A 169 -5.48 -2.18 12.21
N VAL A 170 -5.54 -2.07 10.87
CA VAL A 170 -4.96 -3.08 9.96
C VAL A 170 -3.47 -3.26 10.25
N ARG A 171 -3.04 -4.50 10.43
CA ARG A 171 -1.67 -4.88 10.79
C ARG A 171 -0.87 -5.26 9.56
N THR A 172 0.39 -4.83 9.55
CA THR A 172 1.33 -5.03 8.43
C THR A 172 2.60 -5.71 8.89
N MET A 173 3.35 -6.25 7.94
CA MET A 173 4.63 -6.93 8.16
C MET A 173 5.62 -6.62 7.03
N ILE A 174 6.87 -6.99 7.26
CA ILE A 174 7.91 -7.04 6.22
C ILE A 174 8.26 -8.51 5.99
N SER A 175 8.22 -8.94 4.74
CA SER A 175 8.66 -10.27 4.30
C SER A 175 10.00 -10.14 3.57
N ARG A 176 10.99 -10.95 3.99
CA ARG A 176 12.26 -11.13 3.29
C ARG A 176 12.28 -12.54 2.71
N VAL A 177 12.11 -12.64 1.40
CA VAL A 177 11.98 -13.92 0.68
C VAL A 177 13.27 -14.23 -0.03
N LYS A 178 13.97 -15.30 0.39
CA LYS A 178 15.16 -15.84 -0.29
C LYS A 178 14.77 -16.99 -1.19
N ARG A 179 15.21 -16.93 -2.47
CA ARG A 179 14.86 -17.94 -3.49
C ARG A 179 16.09 -18.40 -4.25
N ASN A 180 16.19 -19.71 -4.47
CA ASN A 180 17.29 -20.33 -5.20
C ASN A 180 17.04 -20.28 -6.71
N GLY A 181 17.95 -19.65 -7.47
CA GLY A 181 17.84 -19.54 -8.93
C GLY A 181 16.72 -18.61 -9.43
N LYS A 182 15.96 -18.00 -8.53
CA LYS A 182 14.91 -17.01 -8.79
C LYS A 182 15.25 -15.71 -8.06
N THR A 183 14.56 -14.64 -8.41
CA THR A 183 14.71 -13.34 -7.77
C THR A 183 14.27 -13.40 -6.31
N SER A 184 15.13 -13.00 -5.39
CA SER A 184 14.80 -12.77 -3.96
C SER A 184 14.29 -11.35 -3.77
N PHE A 185 13.42 -11.11 -2.78
CA PHE A 185 12.86 -9.78 -2.56
C PHE A 185 12.55 -9.50 -1.09
N ILE A 186 12.47 -8.21 -0.77
CA ILE A 186 11.93 -7.71 0.49
C ILE A 186 10.69 -6.91 0.14
N CYS A 187 9.58 -7.19 0.81
CA CYS A 187 8.35 -6.42 0.60
C CYS A 187 7.63 -6.13 1.91
N HIS A 188 6.95 -4.99 1.93
CA HIS A 188 5.97 -4.63 2.95
C HIS A 188 4.57 -5.02 2.47
N GLY A 189 3.73 -5.48 3.37
CA GLY A 189 2.34 -5.85 3.06
C GLY A 189 1.51 -6.10 4.31
N GLU A 190 0.22 -6.31 4.11
CA GLU A 190 -0.70 -6.65 5.19
C GLU A 190 -0.46 -8.09 5.65
N ILE A 191 -0.61 -8.33 6.96
CA ILE A 191 -0.51 -9.68 7.53
C ILE A 191 -1.68 -10.53 7.04
N GLY A 192 -1.38 -11.76 6.60
CA GLY A 192 -2.33 -12.69 5.96
C GLY A 192 -2.38 -12.59 4.43
N THR A 193 -1.65 -11.62 3.84
CA THR A 193 -1.60 -11.46 2.38
C THR A 193 -0.25 -11.90 1.79
N ILE A 194 -0.28 -12.30 0.52
CA ILE A 194 0.88 -12.72 -0.25
C ILE A 194 1.24 -11.63 -1.28
N GLY A 195 2.49 -11.54 -1.68
CA GLY A 195 2.95 -10.69 -2.78
C GLY A 195 3.40 -9.29 -2.40
N GLY A 196 3.00 -8.82 -1.21
CA GLY A 196 3.32 -7.46 -0.77
C GLY A 196 2.53 -6.35 -1.46
N MET A 197 2.87 -5.10 -1.14
CA MET A 197 2.33 -3.88 -1.76
C MET A 197 3.48 -3.00 -2.27
N GLN A 198 4.57 -2.92 -1.51
CA GLN A 198 5.79 -2.19 -1.86
C GLN A 198 6.99 -3.09 -1.59
N GLY A 199 8.04 -2.95 -2.39
CA GLY A 199 9.21 -3.77 -2.16
C GLY A 199 10.34 -3.52 -3.15
N ILE A 200 11.41 -4.29 -2.94
CA ILE A 200 12.60 -4.32 -3.79
C ILE A 200 13.09 -5.75 -3.95
N ASN A 201 13.60 -6.07 -5.12
CA ASN A 201 14.24 -7.36 -5.38
C ASN A 201 15.77 -7.26 -5.49
N ASP A 202 16.44 -8.41 -5.52
CA ASP A 202 17.89 -8.53 -5.63
C ASP A 202 18.44 -8.24 -7.05
N SER A 203 17.56 -8.02 -8.02
CA SER A 203 17.90 -7.52 -9.36
C SER A 203 17.85 -6.00 -9.47
N GLY A 204 17.60 -5.28 -8.35
CA GLY A 204 17.57 -3.83 -8.28
C GLY A 204 16.27 -3.18 -8.76
N ILE A 205 15.17 -3.94 -8.84
CA ILE A 205 13.84 -3.42 -9.21
C ILE A 205 13.06 -3.15 -7.93
N GLY A 206 12.55 -1.92 -7.76
CA GLY A 206 11.64 -1.54 -6.70
C GLY A 206 10.26 -1.15 -7.22
N VAL A 207 9.25 -1.26 -6.37
CA VAL A 207 7.86 -0.89 -6.67
C VAL A 207 7.16 -0.27 -5.47
N VAL A 208 6.38 0.78 -5.72
CA VAL A 208 5.35 1.32 -4.83
C VAL A 208 4.06 1.49 -5.62
N ILE A 209 2.91 1.51 -4.94
CA ILE A 209 1.59 1.50 -5.59
C ILE A 209 0.65 2.54 -5.00
N ASN A 210 -0.33 3.01 -5.81
CA ASN A 210 -1.46 3.78 -5.33
C ASN A 210 -2.75 3.15 -5.83
N ALA A 211 -3.73 2.99 -4.96
CA ALA A 211 -5.07 2.65 -5.39
C ALA A 211 -5.66 3.78 -6.22
N MET A 212 -6.34 3.43 -7.29
CA MET A 212 -7.04 4.35 -8.17
C MET A 212 -8.46 3.85 -8.38
N MET A 213 -9.34 4.71 -8.87
CA MET A 213 -10.72 4.32 -9.14
C MET A 213 -11.23 5.01 -10.38
N SER A 214 -11.83 4.23 -11.27
CA SER A 214 -12.53 4.69 -12.46
C SER A 214 -13.96 4.11 -12.51
N SER A 215 -14.82 4.71 -13.33
CA SER A 215 -16.17 4.18 -13.57
C SER A 215 -16.19 2.79 -14.22
N GLU A 216 -15.06 2.36 -14.80
CA GLU A 216 -14.89 1.04 -15.43
C GLU A 216 -14.49 -0.07 -14.43
N ASP A 217 -14.13 0.28 -13.20
CA ASP A 217 -13.72 -0.70 -12.19
C ASP A 217 -14.84 -1.71 -11.90
N GLY A 218 -14.47 -2.98 -11.80
CA GLY A 218 -15.40 -4.08 -11.60
C GLY A 218 -16.11 -4.60 -12.88
N ILE A 219 -15.89 -4.01 -14.05
CA ILE A 219 -16.46 -4.52 -15.32
C ILE A 219 -15.80 -5.85 -15.71
N ASN A 220 -14.48 -5.93 -15.58
CA ASN A 220 -13.74 -7.16 -15.87
C ASN A 220 -13.58 -7.99 -14.58
N LEU A 221 -14.47 -8.94 -14.35
CA LEU A 221 -14.38 -9.77 -13.16
C LEU A 221 -13.23 -10.78 -13.25
N TYR A 222 -12.66 -11.11 -12.08
CA TYR A 222 -11.68 -12.19 -11.91
C TYR A 222 -10.42 -12.08 -12.78
N GLN A 223 -9.94 -10.85 -13.04
CA GLN A 223 -8.63 -10.64 -13.66
C GLN A 223 -7.53 -10.79 -12.61
N LYS A 224 -6.26 -10.90 -13.06
CA LYS A 224 -5.11 -11.02 -12.14
C LYS A 224 -5.08 -9.85 -11.14
N PRO A 225 -5.15 -10.11 -9.81
CA PRO A 225 -5.17 -9.08 -8.78
C PRO A 225 -3.90 -8.24 -8.74
N PHE A 226 -3.99 -7.00 -8.22
CA PHE A 226 -2.84 -6.10 -8.13
C PHE A 226 -1.69 -6.69 -7.31
N ARG A 227 -1.97 -7.45 -6.23
CA ARG A 227 -0.94 -8.10 -5.40
C ARG A 227 -0.12 -9.12 -6.18
N MET A 228 -0.75 -9.87 -7.07
CA MET A 228 -0.04 -10.79 -7.96
C MET A 228 0.81 -10.03 -8.98
N ARG A 229 0.37 -8.84 -9.45
CA ARG A 229 1.16 -7.98 -10.31
C ARG A 229 2.38 -7.42 -9.59
N VAL A 230 2.22 -6.97 -8.33
CA VAL A 230 3.37 -6.56 -7.50
C VAL A 230 4.35 -7.73 -7.33
N ARG A 231 3.85 -8.95 -7.08
CA ARG A 231 4.68 -10.16 -7.02
C ARG A 231 5.40 -10.43 -8.35
N ASP A 232 4.73 -10.26 -9.49
CA ASP A 232 5.35 -10.42 -10.83
C ASP A 232 6.45 -9.38 -11.07
N ILE A 233 6.23 -8.12 -10.65
CA ILE A 233 7.27 -7.07 -10.70
C ILE A 233 8.47 -7.48 -9.85
N LEU A 234 8.26 -7.92 -8.61
CA LEU A 234 9.33 -8.34 -7.69
C LEU A 234 10.02 -9.66 -8.14
N ASN A 235 9.35 -10.47 -8.95
CA ASN A 235 9.92 -11.66 -9.58
C ASN A 235 10.74 -11.34 -10.85
N SER A 236 10.65 -10.12 -11.37
CA SER A 236 11.28 -9.72 -12.62
C SER A 236 12.79 -9.47 -12.44
N LYS A 237 13.59 -9.92 -13.42
CA LYS A 237 15.03 -9.65 -13.48
C LYS A 237 15.37 -8.38 -14.28
N HIS A 238 14.44 -7.90 -15.10
CA HIS A 238 14.65 -6.78 -16.01
C HIS A 238 13.45 -5.84 -15.98
N MET A 239 13.67 -4.55 -16.17
CA MET A 239 12.62 -3.52 -16.23
C MET A 239 11.53 -3.86 -17.26
N HIS A 240 11.92 -4.38 -18.43
CA HIS A 240 10.96 -4.84 -19.46
C HIS A 240 9.94 -5.85 -18.90
N SER A 241 10.39 -6.86 -18.14
CA SER A 241 9.51 -7.87 -17.54
C SER A 241 8.64 -7.28 -16.43
N ALA A 242 9.18 -6.32 -15.65
CA ALA A 242 8.44 -5.61 -14.63
C ALA A 242 7.29 -4.77 -15.23
N ILE A 243 7.54 -4.10 -16.36
CA ILE A 243 6.50 -3.38 -17.09
C ILE A 243 5.43 -4.35 -17.62
N LEU A 244 5.83 -5.48 -18.23
CA LEU A 244 4.90 -6.50 -18.74
C LEU A 244 4.01 -7.12 -17.63
N ALA A 245 4.43 -7.12 -16.38
CA ALA A 245 3.60 -7.56 -15.25
C ALA A 245 2.32 -6.72 -15.09
N VAL A 246 2.33 -5.49 -15.56
CA VAL A 246 1.22 -4.54 -15.49
C VAL A 246 0.57 -4.35 -16.86
N SER A 247 1.38 -4.09 -17.89
CA SER A 247 0.93 -3.65 -19.22
C SER A 247 0.32 -4.78 -20.06
N GLY A 248 -0.53 -4.38 -21.02
CA GLY A 248 -1.08 -5.29 -22.04
C GLY A 248 -2.12 -6.29 -21.54
N THR A 249 -2.65 -6.15 -20.31
CA THR A 249 -3.62 -7.09 -19.75
C THR A 249 -4.84 -6.37 -19.17
N LYS A 250 -6.01 -7.03 -19.21
CA LYS A 250 -7.21 -6.54 -18.54
C LYS A 250 -7.06 -6.60 -17.03
N ARG A 251 -7.73 -5.68 -16.34
CA ARG A 251 -7.72 -5.54 -14.88
C ARG A 251 -9.14 -5.46 -14.34
N THR A 252 -9.35 -5.92 -13.13
CA THR A 252 -10.63 -5.77 -12.43
C THR A 252 -10.75 -4.36 -11.83
N VAL A 253 -9.64 -3.82 -11.35
CA VAL A 253 -9.57 -2.52 -10.66
C VAL A 253 -8.46 -1.65 -11.25
N SER A 254 -8.61 -0.36 -11.09
CA SER A 254 -7.58 0.63 -11.40
C SER A 254 -6.51 0.65 -10.31
N MET A 255 -5.24 0.76 -10.73
CA MET A 255 -4.09 0.83 -9.83
C MET A 255 -2.95 1.58 -10.49
N ASN A 256 -2.17 2.28 -9.69
CA ASN A 256 -0.94 2.93 -10.10
C ASN A 256 0.28 2.13 -9.63
N PHE A 257 1.34 2.06 -10.44
CA PHE A 257 2.59 1.36 -10.13
C PHE A 257 3.78 2.24 -10.49
N ILE A 258 4.48 2.79 -9.49
CA ILE A 258 5.78 3.40 -9.73
C ILE A 258 6.83 2.31 -9.62
N ILE A 259 7.56 2.07 -10.71
CA ILE A 259 8.62 1.05 -10.81
C ILE A 259 9.94 1.78 -11.03
N GLY A 260 10.94 1.49 -10.18
CA GLY A 260 12.29 2.02 -10.32
C GLY A 260 13.33 0.91 -10.52
N HIS A 261 14.44 1.27 -11.11
CA HIS A 261 15.60 0.40 -11.32
C HIS A 261 16.88 1.03 -10.77
N VAL A 262 17.73 0.22 -10.17
CA VAL A 262 18.99 0.66 -9.53
C VAL A 262 19.95 1.40 -10.49
N ASP A 263 19.83 1.16 -11.80
CA ASP A 263 20.67 1.82 -12.84
C ASP A 263 20.26 3.27 -13.13
N GLY A 264 19.32 3.85 -12.39
CA GLY A 264 19.06 5.28 -12.43
C GLY A 264 17.75 5.70 -13.07
N GLU A 265 16.82 4.77 -13.32
CA GLU A 265 15.55 5.06 -13.98
C GLU A 265 14.34 4.71 -13.14
N ALA A 266 13.24 5.42 -13.36
CA ALA A 266 11.93 5.10 -12.84
C ALA A 266 10.83 5.52 -13.81
N LEU A 267 9.69 4.84 -13.76
CA LEU A 267 8.48 5.23 -14.47
C LEU A 267 7.25 4.87 -13.64
N ASP A 268 6.16 5.51 -13.98
CA ASP A 268 4.87 5.28 -13.37
C ASP A 268 3.89 4.74 -14.42
N ILE A 269 3.10 3.74 -14.04
CA ILE A 269 2.09 3.09 -14.89
C ILE A 269 0.73 3.27 -14.23
N GLU A 270 -0.07 4.17 -14.76
CA GLU A 270 -1.49 4.26 -14.43
C GLU A 270 -2.25 3.19 -15.19
N ALA A 271 -2.84 2.25 -14.50
CA ALA A 271 -3.46 1.06 -15.06
C ALA A 271 -4.95 0.99 -14.72
N ALA A 272 -5.81 1.52 -15.60
CA ALA A 272 -7.27 1.35 -15.55
C ALA A 272 -7.69 -0.01 -16.15
N PRO A 273 -8.94 -0.48 -16.02
CA PRO A 273 -9.38 -1.79 -16.50
C PRO A 273 -9.06 -2.13 -17.96
N HIS A 274 -9.15 -1.14 -18.85
CA HIS A 274 -8.91 -1.31 -20.29
C HIS A 274 -7.86 -0.39 -20.88
N LYS A 275 -7.35 0.57 -20.11
CA LYS A 275 -6.43 1.61 -20.57
C LYS A 275 -5.25 1.72 -19.61
N GLU A 276 -4.13 2.09 -20.14
CA GLU A 276 -2.93 2.37 -19.36
C GLU A 276 -2.23 3.61 -19.90
N GLY A 277 -1.53 4.31 -19.01
CA GLY A 277 -0.71 5.46 -19.32
C GLY A 277 0.58 5.44 -18.53
N TYR A 278 1.49 6.28 -18.95
CA TYR A 278 2.84 6.33 -18.40
C TYR A 278 3.16 7.75 -17.99
N VAL A 279 3.61 7.92 -16.75
CA VAL A 279 4.11 9.19 -16.24
C VAL A 279 5.60 9.03 -15.94
N TYR A 280 6.40 10.02 -16.35
CA TYR A 280 7.84 9.98 -16.21
C TYR A 280 8.33 11.05 -15.23
N PRO A 281 9.46 10.82 -14.55
CA PRO A 281 10.08 11.85 -13.74
C PRO A 281 10.38 13.12 -14.55
N THR A 282 10.07 14.28 -14.00
CA THR A 282 10.46 15.58 -14.54
C THR A 282 11.53 16.16 -13.64
N ASP A 283 12.67 16.54 -14.21
CA ASP A 283 13.86 16.98 -13.44
C ASP A 283 14.20 16.01 -12.30
N GLY A 284 14.12 14.70 -12.56
CA GLY A 284 14.44 13.63 -11.63
C GLY A 284 13.44 13.46 -10.45
N VAL A 285 12.26 14.05 -10.52
CA VAL A 285 11.20 13.93 -9.51
C VAL A 285 9.92 13.42 -10.18
N LEU A 286 9.32 12.39 -9.60
CA LEU A 286 7.98 11.91 -9.93
C LEU A 286 7.20 11.78 -8.63
N THR A 287 5.98 12.28 -8.60
CA THR A 287 5.05 12.12 -7.48
C THR A 287 3.67 11.71 -7.98
N HIS A 288 2.98 10.90 -7.22
CA HIS A 288 1.63 10.45 -7.55
C HIS A 288 0.76 10.34 -6.28
N SER A 289 -0.55 10.38 -6.45
CA SER A 289 -1.52 10.07 -5.39
C SER A 289 -2.60 9.10 -5.92
N ASN A 290 -3.90 9.39 -5.81
CA ASN A 290 -4.93 8.42 -6.14
C ASN A 290 -5.80 8.81 -7.34
N HIS A 291 -5.39 9.79 -8.15
CA HIS A 291 -6.14 10.24 -9.34
C HIS A 291 -5.27 10.11 -10.59
N PHE A 292 -5.91 9.90 -11.73
CA PHE A 292 -5.21 9.80 -13.01
C PHE A 292 -4.62 11.16 -13.42
N CYS A 293 -3.36 11.14 -13.85
CA CYS A 293 -2.58 12.28 -14.33
C CYS A 293 -2.07 12.06 -15.76
N GLY A 294 -1.79 10.82 -16.15
CA GLY A 294 -1.15 10.46 -17.42
C GLY A 294 -2.12 9.94 -18.47
N ILE A 295 -3.35 9.60 -18.11
CA ILE A 295 -4.39 9.14 -19.06
C ILE A 295 -5.69 9.90 -18.86
N ASP A 296 -6.41 10.06 -19.96
CA ASP A 296 -7.78 10.61 -19.97
C ASP A 296 -8.78 9.53 -19.55
N VAL A 297 -8.91 9.38 -18.23
CA VAL A 297 -9.87 8.52 -17.54
C VAL A 297 -10.39 9.30 -16.35
N GLU A 298 -11.71 9.31 -16.17
CA GLU A 298 -12.33 10.00 -15.03
C GLU A 298 -11.95 9.32 -13.71
N SER A 299 -11.39 10.13 -12.80
CA SER A 299 -11.00 9.68 -11.46
C SER A 299 -12.17 9.80 -10.49
N GLU A 300 -12.88 8.73 -10.23
CA GLU A 300 -13.96 8.68 -9.23
C GLU A 300 -13.50 9.09 -7.83
N VAL A 301 -12.22 8.86 -7.51
CA VAL A 301 -11.59 9.25 -6.25
C VAL A 301 -11.68 10.74 -5.97
N VAL A 302 -11.54 11.59 -7.00
CA VAL A 302 -11.57 13.05 -6.84
C VAL A 302 -12.90 13.53 -6.27
N ARG A 303 -14.00 12.84 -6.62
CA ARG A 303 -15.34 13.15 -6.11
C ARG A 303 -15.49 12.79 -4.63
N ILE A 304 -14.81 11.72 -4.18
CA ILE A 304 -14.96 11.16 -2.82
C ILE A 304 -13.89 11.73 -1.89
N TRP A 305 -12.63 11.78 -2.37
CA TRP A 305 -11.44 12.19 -1.63
C TRP A 305 -10.66 13.25 -2.42
N PRO A 306 -11.15 14.50 -2.48
CA PRO A 306 -10.54 15.57 -3.29
C PRO A 306 -9.12 15.95 -2.79
N ASN A 307 -8.73 15.56 -1.59
CA ASN A 307 -7.36 15.72 -1.08
C ASN A 307 -6.30 15.10 -2.00
N THR A 308 -6.67 14.11 -2.80
CA THR A 308 -5.76 13.48 -3.77
C THR A 308 -5.15 14.49 -4.73
N VAL A 309 -5.90 15.53 -5.16
CA VAL A 309 -5.40 16.51 -6.15
C VAL A 309 -4.34 17.45 -5.62
N TYR A 310 -4.23 17.64 -4.29
CA TYR A 310 -3.19 18.49 -3.74
C TYR A 310 -2.02 17.73 -3.12
N ARG A 311 -2.19 16.45 -2.71
CA ARG A 311 -1.15 15.69 -2.03
C ARG A 311 0.07 15.42 -2.91
N ASN A 312 -0.11 15.00 -4.17
CA ASN A 312 1.00 14.81 -5.10
C ASN A 312 1.71 16.12 -5.43
N VAL A 313 0.96 17.18 -5.76
CA VAL A 313 1.53 18.50 -6.05
C VAL A 313 2.25 19.09 -4.84
N ARG A 314 1.74 18.85 -3.63
CA ARG A 314 2.39 19.26 -2.39
C ARG A 314 3.71 18.54 -2.20
N LEU A 315 3.74 17.20 -2.40
CA LEU A 315 4.95 16.40 -2.28
C LEU A 315 6.00 16.81 -3.32
N ASP A 316 5.59 17.01 -4.57
CA ASP A 316 6.47 17.51 -5.65
C ASP A 316 7.12 18.84 -5.27
N ARG A 317 6.33 19.80 -4.76
CA ARG A 317 6.85 21.11 -4.32
C ARG A 317 7.85 20.97 -3.17
N LEU A 318 7.58 20.11 -2.18
CA LEU A 318 8.50 19.87 -1.06
C LEU A 318 9.84 19.31 -1.55
N PHE A 319 9.84 18.41 -2.53
CA PHE A 319 11.06 17.88 -3.11
C PHE A 319 11.80 18.89 -3.99
N ARG A 320 11.09 19.67 -4.82
CA ARG A 320 11.72 20.66 -5.71
C ARG A 320 12.30 21.86 -4.96
N HIS A 321 11.86 22.11 -3.74
CA HIS A 321 12.45 23.15 -2.89
C HIS A 321 13.93 22.86 -2.53
N ASN A 322 14.34 21.59 -2.55
CA ASN A 322 15.69 21.15 -2.26
C ASN A 322 16.44 20.81 -3.56
N GLN A 323 17.67 21.30 -3.74
CA GLN A 323 18.50 20.91 -4.89
C GLN A 323 18.96 19.46 -4.77
N GLN A 324 19.32 19.03 -3.58
CA GLN A 324 19.75 17.67 -3.24
C GLN A 324 18.91 17.16 -2.06
N ILE A 325 18.22 16.06 -2.24
CA ILE A 325 17.28 15.48 -1.28
C ILE A 325 18.01 14.41 -0.48
N ASP A 326 18.05 14.54 0.82
CA ASP A 326 18.51 13.49 1.72
C ASP A 326 17.32 12.76 2.40
N GLU A 327 17.62 11.70 3.12
CA GLU A 327 16.62 10.88 3.80
C GLU A 327 15.79 11.67 4.83
N ASN A 328 16.40 12.67 5.49
CA ASN A 328 15.68 13.52 6.45
C ASN A 328 14.67 14.44 5.75
N ALA A 329 15.03 14.98 4.59
CA ALA A 329 14.10 15.76 3.78
C ALA A 329 12.91 14.90 3.31
N ILE A 330 13.15 13.64 2.95
CA ILE A 330 12.08 12.69 2.58
C ILE A 330 11.19 12.40 3.79
N LYS A 331 11.76 12.05 4.95
CA LYS A 331 11.02 11.80 6.19
C LYS A 331 10.16 13.00 6.58
N SER A 332 10.70 14.23 6.45
CA SER A 332 9.98 15.47 6.70
C SER A 332 8.82 15.66 5.71
N ALA A 333 9.03 15.40 4.42
CA ALA A 333 8.00 15.53 3.39
C ALA A 333 6.87 14.51 3.58
N LEU A 334 7.18 13.25 3.96
CA LEU A 334 6.20 12.24 4.29
C LEU A 334 5.43 12.53 5.58
N SER A 335 5.96 13.41 6.44
CA SER A 335 5.31 13.87 7.68
C SER A 335 4.55 15.19 7.52
N ASP A 336 4.35 15.68 6.29
CA ASP A 336 3.68 16.97 6.02
C ASP A 336 2.19 16.91 6.38
N HIS A 337 1.72 17.94 7.07
CA HIS A 337 0.34 18.07 7.55
C HIS A 337 -0.47 19.14 6.82
N PHE A 338 -0.04 19.59 5.64
CA PHE A 338 -0.87 20.50 4.86
C PHE A 338 -2.20 19.84 4.47
N GLY A 339 -3.32 20.46 4.82
CA GLY A 339 -4.66 19.89 4.61
C GLY A 339 -5.12 18.93 5.71
N TYR A 340 -4.50 18.97 6.92
CA TYR A 340 -4.89 18.14 8.07
C TYR A 340 -6.41 18.11 8.30
N PRO A 341 -7.01 16.93 8.58
CA PRO A 341 -6.36 15.62 8.80
C PRO A 341 -6.05 14.85 7.51
N HIS A 342 -6.50 15.29 6.34
CA HIS A 342 -6.40 14.64 5.03
C HIS A 342 -5.12 15.02 4.26
N SER A 343 -4.00 15.01 4.95
CA SER A 343 -2.67 15.42 4.46
C SER A 343 -1.87 14.25 3.89
N ILE A 344 -0.60 14.49 3.50
CA ILE A 344 0.35 13.44 3.13
C ILE A 344 0.55 12.47 4.32
N CYS A 345 0.72 13.01 5.53
CA CYS A 345 0.62 12.25 6.77
C CYS A 345 -0.81 12.37 7.29
N ALA A 346 -1.68 11.44 6.88
CA ALA A 346 -3.10 11.48 7.20
C ALA A 346 -3.37 11.02 8.64
N HIS A 347 -4.34 11.67 9.27
CA HIS A 347 -4.82 11.37 10.62
C HIS A 347 -6.32 11.10 10.59
N LEU A 348 -6.81 10.43 11.64
CA LEU A 348 -8.25 10.17 11.76
C LEU A 348 -9.04 11.47 11.81
N ASP A 349 -10.12 11.52 11.05
CA ASP A 349 -11.13 12.56 11.20
C ASP A 349 -12.30 12.02 12.02
N ALA A 350 -12.44 12.54 13.24
CA ALA A 350 -13.51 12.13 14.15
C ALA A 350 -14.92 12.54 13.65
N ASP A 351 -14.99 13.48 12.72
CA ASP A 351 -16.24 13.97 12.15
C ASP A 351 -16.70 13.10 10.94
N GLU A 352 -15.82 12.20 10.43
CA GLU A 352 -16.15 11.27 9.36
C GLU A 352 -16.83 9.99 9.87
N PRO A 353 -17.77 9.42 9.10
CA PRO A 353 -18.30 8.09 9.38
C PRO A 353 -17.16 7.04 9.48
N GLU A 354 -17.30 6.07 10.37
CA GLU A 354 -16.29 5.03 10.60
C GLU A 354 -15.91 4.29 9.30
N THR A 355 -16.86 4.12 8.37
CA THR A 355 -16.63 3.52 7.05
C THR A 355 -15.82 4.39 6.11
N MET A 356 -15.57 5.65 6.47
CA MET A 356 -14.79 6.61 5.71
C MET A 356 -13.42 6.89 6.34
N GLN A 357 -13.25 6.54 7.62
CA GLN A 357 -12.02 6.84 8.35
C GLN A 357 -10.81 6.13 7.77
N LEU A 358 -9.79 6.91 7.47
CA LEU A 358 -8.46 6.47 7.06
C LEU A 358 -7.39 7.19 7.89
N GLU A 359 -6.26 6.54 8.06
CA GLU A 359 -5.07 7.14 8.65
C GLU A 359 -3.81 6.58 7.97
N THR A 360 -2.71 7.31 7.98
CA THR A 360 -1.43 6.77 7.52
C THR A 360 -1.02 5.60 8.42
N ARG A 361 -1.09 4.38 7.86
CA ARG A 361 -0.70 3.14 8.53
C ARG A 361 0.80 2.91 8.47
N ASN A 362 1.42 3.30 7.37
CA ASN A 362 2.85 3.16 7.17
C ASN A 362 3.37 4.27 6.24
N ALA A 363 4.59 4.75 6.49
CA ALA A 363 5.39 5.46 5.52
C ALA A 363 6.58 4.58 5.12
N ILE A 364 6.86 4.51 3.83
CA ILE A 364 7.84 3.60 3.24
C ILE A 364 8.87 4.41 2.44
N ILE A 365 10.16 4.07 2.58
CA ILE A 365 11.26 4.56 1.76
C ILE A 365 12.06 3.35 1.30
N ILE A 366 12.33 3.24 0.01
CA ILE A 366 13.08 2.17 -0.62
C ILE A 366 14.33 2.77 -1.26
N SER A 367 15.52 2.34 -0.83
CA SER A 367 16.80 2.65 -1.43
C SER A 367 17.20 1.49 -2.35
N LEU A 368 17.22 1.72 -3.67
CA LEU A 368 17.47 0.66 -4.63
C LEU A 368 18.95 0.22 -4.61
N LYS A 369 19.86 1.17 -4.49
CA LYS A 369 21.31 0.91 -4.43
C LYS A 369 21.72 0.20 -3.14
N GLN A 370 21.11 0.56 -2.00
CA GLN A 370 21.38 -0.08 -0.72
C GLN A 370 20.56 -1.38 -0.54
N ALA A 371 19.64 -1.67 -1.45
CA ALA A 371 18.67 -2.77 -1.34
C ALA A 371 17.99 -2.80 0.04
N LYS A 372 17.52 -1.62 0.47
CA LYS A 372 16.99 -1.36 1.81
C LYS A 372 15.57 -0.83 1.76
N LEU A 373 14.73 -1.35 2.64
CA LEU A 373 13.38 -0.90 2.93
C LEU A 373 13.35 -0.26 4.32
N SER A 374 12.85 0.98 4.42
CA SER A 374 12.62 1.69 5.68
C SER A 374 11.13 1.93 5.84
N VAL A 375 10.52 1.49 6.95
CA VAL A 375 9.06 1.52 7.15
C VAL A 375 8.72 1.99 8.55
N THR A 376 7.69 2.85 8.69
CA THR A 376 7.12 3.20 9.99
C THR A 376 5.97 2.25 10.35
N ASN A 377 5.74 1.99 11.63
CA ASN A 377 4.52 1.36 12.11
C ASN A 377 3.56 2.44 12.62
N GLY A 378 2.79 3.02 11.73
CA GLY A 378 1.91 4.16 11.97
C GLY A 378 2.42 5.45 11.28
N GLN A 379 1.82 6.58 11.64
CA GLN A 379 2.10 7.90 11.06
C GLN A 379 3.59 8.27 11.19
N PRO A 380 4.24 8.74 10.11
CA PRO A 380 5.68 9.07 10.13
C PRO A 380 6.03 10.27 11.04
N CYS A 381 5.09 11.14 11.34
CA CYS A 381 5.29 12.25 12.28
C CYS A 381 5.50 11.78 13.74
N CYS A 382 5.07 10.56 14.08
CA CYS A 382 5.08 10.00 15.43
C CYS A 382 5.96 8.76 15.57
N ASN A 383 6.28 8.07 14.48
CA ASN A 383 6.91 6.76 14.50
C ASN A 383 8.27 6.79 13.81
N LYS A 384 9.22 6.01 14.34
CA LYS A 384 10.53 5.84 13.74
C LYS A 384 10.49 4.86 12.57
N PHE A 385 11.34 5.07 11.58
CA PHE A 385 11.54 4.13 10.49
C PHE A 385 12.37 2.95 10.96
N GLN A 386 11.84 1.76 10.76
CA GLN A 386 12.54 0.48 10.91
C GLN A 386 13.18 0.12 9.57
N GLU A 387 14.48 -0.19 9.57
CA GLU A 387 15.23 -0.54 8.37
C GLU A 387 15.38 -2.05 8.24
N VAL A 388 15.15 -2.56 7.04
CA VAL A 388 15.35 -3.98 6.67
C VAL A 388 16.07 -4.05 5.34
N SER A 389 17.12 -4.91 5.26
CA SER A 389 17.90 -5.19 4.06
C SER A 389 18.01 -6.70 3.82
N PHE A 390 18.58 -7.11 2.67
CA PHE A 390 18.81 -8.54 2.37
C PHE A 390 19.84 -9.18 3.29
N ALA A 391 20.84 -8.41 3.74
CA ALA A 391 21.74 -8.85 4.81
C ALA A 391 21.00 -8.70 6.14
N ALA A 392 21.01 -9.77 6.96
CA ALA A 392 20.40 -9.77 8.29
C ALA A 392 21.25 -8.93 9.25
#